data_4ca9ff61595b5a9c34ce2af38b03a10c
#
_entry.id   4ca9ff61595b5a9c34ce2af38b03a10c
#
_cell.length_a   1.000
_cell.length_b   1.000
_cell.length_c   1.000
_cell.angle_alpha   90.00
_cell.angle_beta   90.00
_cell.angle_gamma   90.00
#
_symmetry.space_group_name_H-M   'P 1'
#
loop_
_entity.id
_entity.type
_entity.pdbx_description
1 polymer ?
#
loop_
_entity_poly.entity_id
_entity_poly.type
_entity_poly.pdbx_seq_one_letter_code
_entity_poly.pdbx_strand_id
1 'polypeptide(L)'
;QLLACLLLLPILVRAAFDDGRARNQMLPLSAAAYSDAPQQCLDAALSGAKLSKQVTVKCDYFHDKCSGFTFVDTGRNVIGLAFRGSNNPAQMAIEIQESMFQLKVDFKDGGQVSKYFNDAFTAVWDGGLDEELGFLLTEYPDYDLWITGHSLGGALASLAAAHIISNNLIDADRISLYTFGQPRIGDQKYADVHDELLREAFRVVHDKDVVVHSPPPFEQYVHHKYEVFYDNAMGEGDHYTVCAEQEDKKCSDKYVFELLLPDHTHYYGKDVAEYGRKGCK
;
A
#
# COMPACT_ATOMS: atom_id res chain seq x y z
N GLN A 1 37.23 32.32 -23.37
CA GLN A 1 36.18 31.33 -23.73
C GLN A 1 35.78 30.57 -22.46
N LEU A 2 34.65 30.94 -21.84
CA LEU A 2 34.03 30.17 -20.74
C LEU A 2 33.26 29.02 -21.38
N LEU A 3 33.71 27.80 -21.18
CA LEU A 3 32.91 26.61 -21.45
C LEU A 3 31.83 26.51 -20.36
N ALA A 4 30.58 26.81 -20.73
CA ALA A 4 29.42 26.49 -19.89
C ALA A 4 29.19 24.97 -19.91
N CYS A 5 29.55 24.31 -18.81
CA CYS A 5 29.22 22.91 -18.60
C CYS A 5 27.70 22.84 -18.28
N LEU A 6 26.87 22.54 -19.28
CA LEU A 6 25.47 22.21 -19.05
C LEU A 6 25.44 20.87 -18.29
N LEU A 7 25.18 20.94 -16.99
CA LEU A 7 24.77 19.79 -16.20
C LEU A 7 23.38 19.35 -16.69
N LEU A 8 23.32 18.34 -17.56
CA LEU A 8 22.11 17.62 -17.86
C LEU A 8 21.68 16.88 -16.59
N LEU A 9 20.78 17.49 -15.81
CA LEU A 9 20.08 16.77 -14.76
C LEU A 9 19.30 15.64 -15.46
N PRO A 10 19.45 14.37 -15.04
CA PRO A 10 18.66 13.29 -15.58
C PRO A 10 17.18 13.63 -15.35
N ILE A 11 16.40 13.67 -16.43
CA ILE A 11 14.95 13.70 -16.33
C ILE A 11 14.58 12.36 -15.72
N LEU A 12 14.23 12.35 -14.44
CA LEU A 12 13.72 11.19 -13.73
C LEU A 12 12.34 10.85 -14.32
N VAL A 13 12.35 9.89 -15.25
CA VAL A 13 11.11 9.34 -15.80
C VAL A 13 10.50 8.49 -14.69
N ARG A 14 9.38 8.95 -14.12
CA ARG A 14 8.59 8.17 -13.18
C ARG A 14 7.92 7.02 -13.93
N ALA A 15 7.81 5.83 -13.31
CA ALA A 15 7.07 4.71 -13.87
C ALA A 15 5.60 5.10 -14.10
N ALA A 16 5.04 4.68 -15.23
CA ALA A 16 3.61 4.83 -15.49
C ALA A 16 2.85 3.72 -14.75
N PHE A 17 1.62 4.03 -14.31
CA PHE A 17 0.75 2.99 -13.73
C PHE A 17 0.50 1.87 -14.74
N ASP A 18 0.61 0.63 -14.27
CA ASP A 18 0.34 -0.58 -15.02
C ASP A 18 -0.90 -1.28 -14.47
N ASP A 19 -2.05 -1.14 -15.17
CA ASP A 19 -3.32 -1.77 -14.79
C ASP A 19 -3.21 -3.29 -14.80
N GLY A 20 -2.47 -3.86 -15.74
CA GLY A 20 -2.25 -5.30 -15.83
C GLY A 20 -1.52 -5.84 -14.59
N ARG A 21 -0.47 -5.15 -14.15
CA ARG A 21 0.24 -5.47 -12.91
C ARG A 21 -0.65 -5.30 -11.68
N ALA A 22 -1.37 -4.17 -11.58
CA ALA A 22 -2.26 -3.89 -10.46
C ALA A 22 -3.33 -4.99 -10.31
N ARG A 23 -4.00 -5.34 -11.40
CA ARG A 23 -5.11 -6.29 -11.46
C ARG A 23 -4.69 -7.73 -11.25
N ASN A 24 -3.61 -8.17 -11.93
CA ASN A 24 -3.26 -9.59 -12.04
C ASN A 24 -2.15 -10.03 -11.08
N GLN A 25 -1.47 -9.09 -10.44
CA GLN A 25 -0.36 -9.36 -9.53
C GLN A 25 -0.57 -8.70 -8.17
N MET A 26 -0.64 -7.38 -8.10
CA MET A 26 -0.66 -6.65 -6.84
C MET A 26 -1.96 -6.86 -6.04
N LEU A 27 -3.14 -6.88 -6.69
CA LEU A 27 -4.39 -7.19 -5.99
C LEU A 27 -4.42 -8.63 -5.43
N PRO A 28 -4.08 -9.69 -6.20
CA PRO A 28 -3.95 -11.03 -5.65
C PRO A 28 -2.98 -11.13 -4.47
N LEU A 29 -1.85 -10.42 -4.51
CA LEU A 29 -0.90 -10.36 -3.40
C LEU A 29 -1.48 -9.67 -2.16
N SER A 30 -2.18 -8.54 -2.35
CA SER A 30 -2.94 -7.89 -1.27
C SER A 30 -4.00 -8.82 -0.67
N ALA A 31 -4.73 -9.53 -1.53
CA ALA A 31 -5.74 -10.49 -1.11
C ALA A 31 -5.14 -11.69 -0.37
N ALA A 32 -3.99 -12.19 -0.82
CA ALA A 32 -3.26 -13.30 -0.18
C ALA A 32 -2.99 -13.05 1.31
N ALA A 33 -2.77 -11.79 1.68
CA ALA A 33 -2.54 -11.42 3.08
C ALA A 33 -3.73 -11.70 4.02
N TYR A 34 -4.95 -11.85 3.48
CA TYR A 34 -6.14 -12.26 4.26
C TYR A 34 -6.22 -13.77 4.49
N SER A 35 -5.34 -14.56 3.89
CA SER A 35 -5.30 -16.02 4.02
C SER A 35 -4.27 -16.46 5.05
N ASP A 36 -4.59 -17.53 5.78
CA ASP A 36 -3.60 -18.25 6.60
C ASP A 36 -2.68 -19.16 5.74
N ALA A 37 -2.92 -19.22 4.42
CA ALA A 37 -2.13 -19.98 3.45
C ALA A 37 -1.84 -19.14 2.19
N PRO A 38 -1.04 -18.04 2.28
CA PRO A 38 -0.77 -17.12 1.16
C PRO A 38 -0.21 -17.82 -0.08
N GLN A 39 0.51 -18.94 0.08
CA GLN A 39 1.08 -19.70 -1.02
C GLN A 39 0.04 -20.09 -2.09
N GLN A 40 -1.20 -20.34 -1.70
CA GLN A 40 -2.25 -20.68 -2.68
C GLN A 40 -2.54 -19.54 -3.65
N CYS A 41 -2.53 -18.29 -3.17
CA CYS A 41 -2.66 -17.12 -4.03
C CYS A 41 -1.39 -16.87 -4.86
N LEU A 42 -0.21 -17.10 -4.29
CA LEU A 42 1.05 -17.01 -5.03
C LEU A 42 1.06 -17.99 -6.20
N ASP A 43 0.66 -19.23 -5.97
CA ASP A 43 0.58 -20.26 -7.02
C ASP A 43 -0.42 -19.88 -8.13
N ALA A 44 -1.52 -19.21 -7.77
CA ALA A 44 -2.57 -18.79 -8.71
C ALA A 44 -2.17 -17.54 -9.55
N ALA A 45 -1.56 -16.54 -8.92
CA ALA A 45 -1.27 -15.24 -9.54
C ALA A 45 0.18 -15.11 -10.05
N LEU A 46 1.14 -15.76 -9.38
CA LEU A 46 2.56 -15.66 -9.66
C LEU A 46 3.19 -17.05 -9.70
N SER A 47 2.91 -17.79 -10.78
CA SER A 47 3.45 -19.14 -10.92
C SER A 47 4.97 -19.18 -10.71
N GLY A 48 5.43 -19.92 -9.69
CA GLY A 48 6.83 -20.03 -9.30
C GLY A 48 7.24 -19.20 -8.09
N ALA A 49 6.44 -18.21 -7.68
CA ALA A 49 6.68 -17.47 -6.44
C ALA A 49 6.57 -18.37 -5.21
N LYS A 50 7.42 -18.15 -4.22
CA LYS A 50 7.48 -18.93 -2.98
C LYS A 50 7.31 -18.03 -1.78
N LEU A 51 6.34 -18.39 -0.92
CA LEU A 51 6.19 -17.79 0.41
C LEU A 51 7.50 -17.99 1.18
N SER A 52 8.03 -16.90 1.73
CA SER A 52 9.18 -16.95 2.62
C SER A 52 8.74 -17.01 4.08
N LYS A 53 8.04 -15.98 4.54
CA LYS A 53 7.57 -15.90 5.92
C LYS A 53 6.20 -15.22 5.99
N GLN A 54 5.33 -15.69 6.88
CA GLN A 54 4.12 -14.99 7.29
C GLN A 54 4.20 -14.67 8.78
N VAL A 55 3.94 -13.43 9.14
CA VAL A 55 3.89 -12.95 10.51
C VAL A 55 2.45 -12.55 10.83
N THR A 56 1.93 -13.03 11.96
CA THR A 56 0.61 -12.66 12.47
C THR A 56 0.73 -12.38 13.96
N VAL A 57 0.45 -11.15 14.36
CA VAL A 57 0.62 -10.66 15.74
C VAL A 57 -0.64 -9.97 16.22
N LYS A 58 -0.79 -9.82 17.55
CA LYS A 58 -1.79 -8.91 18.12
C LYS A 58 -1.27 -7.49 17.95
N CYS A 59 -2.07 -6.60 17.41
CA CYS A 59 -1.62 -5.26 17.04
C CYS A 59 -2.46 -4.11 17.59
N ASP A 60 -3.60 -4.40 18.24
CA ASP A 60 -4.43 -3.35 18.82
C ASP A 60 -5.05 -3.74 20.17
N TYR A 61 -5.71 -2.74 20.79
CA TYR A 61 -6.39 -2.89 22.08
C TYR A 61 -7.66 -3.74 22.00
N PHE A 62 -8.21 -3.94 20.81
CA PHE A 62 -9.44 -4.72 20.56
C PHE A 62 -9.15 -6.20 20.29
N HIS A 63 -7.89 -6.63 20.44
CA HIS A 63 -7.40 -7.99 20.17
C HIS A 63 -7.43 -8.41 18.69
N ASP A 64 -7.51 -7.47 17.79
CA ASP A 64 -7.34 -7.75 16.37
C ASP A 64 -5.90 -8.16 16.06
N LYS A 65 -5.77 -8.96 15.02
CA LYS A 65 -4.46 -9.46 14.58
C LYS A 65 -4.07 -8.75 13.29
N CYS A 66 -2.91 -8.12 13.29
CA CYS A 66 -2.26 -7.68 12.07
C CYS A 66 -1.41 -8.80 11.48
N SER A 67 -1.33 -8.85 10.17
CA SER A 67 -0.56 -9.86 9.46
C SER A 67 0.11 -9.26 8.22
N GLY A 68 1.26 -9.81 7.89
CA GLY A 68 1.95 -9.56 6.63
C GLY A 68 2.78 -10.77 6.25
N PHE A 69 3.21 -10.82 5.01
CA PHE A 69 4.08 -11.89 4.54
C PHE A 69 5.09 -11.39 3.51
N THR A 70 6.19 -12.12 3.39
CA THR A 70 7.20 -11.98 2.35
C THR A 70 7.20 -13.18 1.42
N PHE A 71 7.58 -12.95 0.16
CA PHE A 71 7.77 -14.01 -0.83
C PHE A 71 8.94 -13.67 -1.76
N VAL A 72 9.42 -14.67 -2.49
CA VAL A 72 10.41 -14.51 -3.54
C VAL A 72 9.88 -15.09 -4.85
N ASP A 73 10.03 -14.34 -5.93
CA ASP A 73 9.77 -14.78 -7.29
C ASP A 73 11.07 -14.71 -8.12
N THR A 74 11.76 -15.84 -8.22
CA THR A 74 13.03 -15.91 -8.95
C THR A 74 12.86 -15.81 -10.46
N GLY A 75 11.66 -16.07 -10.97
CA GLY A 75 11.35 -15.93 -12.40
C GLY A 75 11.20 -14.47 -12.83
N ARG A 76 10.85 -13.58 -11.88
CA ARG A 76 10.69 -12.14 -12.11
C ARG A 76 11.79 -11.30 -11.47
N ASN A 77 12.69 -11.89 -10.68
CA ASN A 77 13.67 -11.22 -9.85
C ASN A 77 13.01 -10.23 -8.87
N VAL A 78 12.02 -10.71 -8.11
CA VAL A 78 11.23 -9.90 -7.18
C VAL A 78 11.20 -10.52 -5.80
N ILE A 79 11.42 -9.68 -4.79
CA ILE A 79 11.02 -9.90 -3.41
C ILE A 79 9.67 -9.21 -3.21
N GLY A 80 8.72 -9.83 -2.53
CA GLY A 80 7.44 -9.22 -2.24
C GLY A 80 7.18 -9.09 -0.75
N LEU A 81 6.43 -8.03 -0.41
CA LEU A 81 5.98 -7.72 0.93
C LEU A 81 4.51 -7.30 0.86
N ALA A 82 3.63 -8.02 1.55
CA ALA A 82 2.20 -7.73 1.54
C ALA A 82 1.62 -7.70 2.96
N PHE A 83 0.71 -6.76 3.19
CA PHE A 83 0.07 -6.55 4.49
C PHE A 83 -1.44 -6.75 4.41
N ARG A 84 -1.99 -7.38 5.45
CA ARG A 84 -3.42 -7.64 5.59
C ARG A 84 -4.14 -6.39 6.10
N GLY A 85 -5.31 -6.12 5.52
CA GLY A 85 -6.27 -5.18 6.07
C GLY A 85 -7.05 -5.73 7.28
N SER A 86 -8.03 -4.98 7.77
CA SER A 86 -8.91 -5.43 8.85
C SER A 86 -9.75 -6.63 8.41
N ASN A 87 -9.99 -7.55 9.33
CA ASN A 87 -10.92 -8.66 9.12
C ASN A 87 -12.38 -8.20 9.10
N ASN A 88 -12.67 -7.04 9.67
CA ASN A 88 -13.99 -6.42 9.67
C ASN A 88 -13.90 -4.97 9.17
N PRO A 89 -13.84 -4.75 7.85
CA PRO A 89 -13.70 -3.41 7.28
C PRO A 89 -14.89 -2.49 7.60
N ALA A 90 -16.10 -3.04 7.85
CA ALA A 90 -17.25 -2.25 8.27
C ALA A 90 -17.07 -1.66 9.67
N GLN A 91 -16.61 -2.47 10.61
CA GLN A 91 -16.32 -2.03 11.97
C GLN A 91 -15.14 -1.03 11.97
N MET A 92 -14.10 -1.32 11.21
CA MET A 92 -12.96 -0.42 11.06
C MET A 92 -13.37 0.94 10.49
N ALA A 93 -14.24 1.00 9.48
CA ALA A 93 -14.72 2.27 8.91
C ALA A 93 -15.49 3.12 9.95
N ILE A 94 -16.18 2.47 10.91
CA ILE A 94 -16.88 3.14 12.01
C ILE A 94 -15.88 3.61 13.09
N GLU A 95 -14.94 2.75 13.49
CA GLU A 95 -13.93 3.04 14.51
C GLU A 95 -12.94 4.11 14.04
N ILE A 96 -12.62 4.14 12.75
CA ILE A 96 -11.84 5.18 12.08
C ILE A 96 -12.47 6.58 12.30
N GLN A 97 -13.80 6.69 12.30
CA GLN A 97 -14.48 7.98 12.48
C GLN A 97 -14.48 8.49 13.93
N GLU A 98 -14.34 7.63 14.93
CA GLU A 98 -14.63 8.01 16.30
C GLU A 98 -13.43 8.26 17.22
N SER A 99 -12.27 7.64 17.04
CA SER A 99 -11.18 7.81 18.02
C SER A 99 -9.75 7.47 17.58
N MET A 100 -9.54 6.72 16.50
CA MET A 100 -8.24 6.10 16.22
C MET A 100 -7.20 7.07 15.64
N PHE A 101 -7.62 8.24 15.16
CA PHE A 101 -6.75 9.18 14.44
C PHE A 101 -6.36 10.43 15.22
N GLN A 102 -6.80 10.57 16.47
CA GLN A 102 -6.47 11.76 17.28
C GLN A 102 -5.00 11.82 17.67
N LEU A 103 -4.32 10.68 17.74
CA LEU A 103 -2.90 10.61 18.12
C LEU A 103 -2.02 10.35 16.90
N LYS A 104 -1.07 11.25 16.71
CA LYS A 104 0.00 11.13 15.73
C LYS A 104 1.35 10.93 16.43
N VAL A 105 2.27 10.27 15.74
CA VAL A 105 3.66 10.10 16.14
C VAL A 105 4.58 10.60 15.05
N ASP A 106 5.77 11.06 15.41
CA ASP A 106 6.74 11.58 14.46
C ASP A 106 7.25 10.47 13.54
N PHE A 107 7.29 10.75 12.23
CA PHE A 107 7.98 9.91 11.26
C PHE A 107 9.45 10.34 11.14
N LYS A 108 10.36 9.39 10.92
CA LYS A 108 11.81 9.60 10.96
C LYS A 108 12.30 10.77 10.11
N ASP A 109 11.84 10.86 8.86
CA ASP A 109 12.32 11.87 7.91
C ASP A 109 11.45 13.13 7.90
N GLY A 110 10.43 13.17 8.72
CA GLY A 110 9.59 14.33 8.98
C GLY A 110 8.10 14.08 8.80
N GLY A 111 7.32 15.01 9.37
CA GLY A 111 5.87 14.86 9.49
C GLY A 111 5.46 13.90 10.58
N GLN A 112 4.16 13.71 10.68
CA GLN A 112 3.53 12.85 11.67
C GLN A 112 2.56 11.87 11.00
N VAL A 113 2.52 10.65 11.51
CA VAL A 113 1.63 9.59 11.04
C VAL A 113 0.69 9.16 12.16
N SER A 114 -0.45 8.58 11.79
CA SER A 114 -1.36 7.96 12.76
C SER A 114 -0.62 6.99 13.67
N LYS A 115 -0.75 7.19 14.99
CA LYS A 115 -0.19 6.27 15.96
C LYS A 115 -0.74 4.85 15.77
N TYR A 116 -2.01 4.72 15.42
CA TYR A 116 -2.63 3.42 15.18
C TYR A 116 -1.96 2.67 14.02
N PHE A 117 -1.77 3.32 12.87
CA PHE A 117 -1.09 2.68 11.75
C PHE A 117 0.37 2.39 12.03
N ASN A 118 1.04 3.30 12.74
CA ASN A 118 2.43 3.10 13.13
C ASN A 118 2.60 1.92 14.08
N ASP A 119 1.77 1.82 15.11
CA ASP A 119 1.83 0.72 16.08
C ASP A 119 1.52 -0.63 15.40
N ALA A 120 0.51 -0.66 14.51
CA ALA A 120 0.15 -1.85 13.77
C ALA A 120 1.27 -2.29 12.80
N PHE A 121 1.89 -1.34 12.09
CA PHE A 121 3.07 -1.59 11.25
C PHE A 121 4.23 -2.13 12.08
N THR A 122 4.60 -1.42 13.13
CA THR A 122 5.73 -1.78 13.99
C THR A 122 5.55 -3.16 14.61
N ALA A 123 4.33 -3.50 15.05
CA ALA A 123 4.06 -4.83 15.60
C ALA A 123 4.32 -5.97 14.62
N VAL A 124 3.94 -5.81 13.34
CA VAL A 124 4.16 -6.83 12.30
C VAL A 124 5.63 -6.83 11.86
N TRP A 125 6.23 -5.66 11.74
CA TRP A 125 7.61 -5.45 11.34
C TRP A 125 8.56 -6.10 12.34
N ASP A 126 8.51 -5.67 13.60
CA ASP A 126 9.34 -6.21 14.70
C ASP A 126 8.95 -7.67 15.06
N GLY A 127 7.77 -8.12 14.64
CA GLY A 127 7.31 -9.50 14.76
C GLY A 127 8.09 -10.47 13.87
N GLY A 128 9.02 -9.96 13.06
CA GLY A 128 10.00 -10.72 12.29
C GLY A 128 9.92 -10.52 10.77
N LEU A 129 9.18 -9.53 10.25
CA LEU A 129 9.26 -9.17 8.82
C LEU A 129 10.52 -8.38 8.50
N ASP A 130 11.02 -7.57 9.45
CA ASP A 130 12.29 -6.84 9.35
C ASP A 130 13.49 -7.78 9.13
N GLU A 131 13.62 -8.78 10.01
CA GLU A 131 14.67 -9.79 9.93
C GLU A 131 14.60 -10.57 8.61
N GLU A 132 13.39 -11.02 8.25
CA GLU A 132 13.18 -11.77 7.02
C GLU A 132 13.47 -10.95 5.76
N LEU A 133 12.98 -9.71 5.70
CA LEU A 133 13.27 -8.84 4.55
C LEU A 133 14.77 -8.56 4.44
N GLY A 134 15.46 -8.28 5.56
CA GLY A 134 16.91 -8.09 5.59
C GLY A 134 17.68 -9.31 5.07
N PHE A 135 17.25 -10.52 5.45
CA PHE A 135 17.80 -11.76 4.91
C PHE A 135 17.58 -11.87 3.39
N LEU A 136 16.35 -11.63 2.92
CA LEU A 136 16.03 -11.73 1.49
C LEU A 136 16.77 -10.71 0.63
N LEU A 137 16.91 -9.45 1.09
CA LEU A 137 17.68 -8.41 0.40
C LEU A 137 19.18 -8.75 0.33
N THR A 138 19.70 -9.52 1.29
CA THR A 138 21.08 -9.98 1.29
C THR A 138 21.27 -11.17 0.34
N GLU A 139 20.32 -12.10 0.32
CA GLU A 139 20.35 -13.29 -0.53
C GLU A 139 20.09 -12.97 -2.01
N TYR A 140 19.25 -11.95 -2.27
CA TYR A 140 18.85 -11.52 -3.61
C TYR A 140 19.13 -10.03 -3.84
N PRO A 141 20.40 -9.59 -3.86
CA PRO A 141 20.77 -8.17 -3.83
C PRO A 141 20.33 -7.39 -5.08
N ASP A 142 20.04 -8.06 -6.19
CA ASP A 142 19.66 -7.43 -7.46
C ASP A 142 18.15 -7.50 -7.73
N TYR A 143 17.33 -8.04 -6.79
CA TYR A 143 15.89 -8.17 -6.97
C TYR A 143 15.17 -6.88 -6.61
N ASP A 144 14.09 -6.56 -7.35
CA ASP A 144 13.18 -5.47 -7.02
C ASP A 144 12.28 -5.84 -5.84
N LEU A 145 11.73 -4.84 -5.17
CA LEU A 145 10.82 -5.01 -4.04
C LEU A 145 9.41 -4.54 -4.40
N TRP A 146 8.46 -5.47 -4.41
CA TRP A 146 7.05 -5.17 -4.57
C TRP A 146 6.36 -5.12 -3.21
N ILE A 147 5.67 -4.00 -2.94
CA ILE A 147 4.97 -3.79 -1.67
C ILE A 147 3.50 -3.51 -1.96
N THR A 148 2.60 -4.19 -1.24
CA THR A 148 1.17 -4.04 -1.48
C THR A 148 0.32 -4.29 -0.22
N GLY A 149 -0.91 -3.80 -0.26
CA GLY A 149 -1.92 -4.04 0.76
C GLY A 149 -3.25 -3.39 0.40
N HIS A 150 -4.31 -3.89 1.00
CA HIS A 150 -5.67 -3.38 0.87
C HIS A 150 -6.14 -2.81 2.21
N SER A 151 -6.89 -1.70 2.21
CA SER A 151 -7.48 -1.12 3.42
C SER A 151 -6.39 -0.70 4.43
N LEU A 152 -6.50 -1.07 5.70
CA LEU A 152 -5.43 -0.96 6.70
C LEU A 152 -4.10 -1.52 6.18
N GLY A 153 -4.12 -2.65 5.47
CA GLY A 153 -2.91 -3.23 4.87
C GLY A 153 -2.25 -2.30 3.85
N GLY A 154 -3.03 -1.47 3.14
CA GLY A 154 -2.51 -0.42 2.28
C GLY A 154 -1.76 0.67 3.04
N ALA A 155 -2.29 1.08 4.21
CA ALA A 155 -1.59 2.02 5.09
C ALA A 155 -0.27 1.44 5.61
N LEU A 156 -0.27 0.16 6.05
CA LEU A 156 0.94 -0.52 6.51
C LEU A 156 1.96 -0.71 5.39
N ALA A 157 1.51 -1.04 4.18
CA ALA A 157 2.37 -1.17 3.00
C ALA A 157 3.06 0.16 2.64
N SER A 158 2.32 1.26 2.71
CA SER A 158 2.86 2.60 2.45
C SER A 158 3.86 3.04 3.52
N LEU A 159 3.57 2.79 4.81
CA LEU A 159 4.52 3.01 5.91
C LEU A 159 5.77 2.16 5.76
N ALA A 160 5.62 0.88 5.40
CA ALA A 160 6.74 -0.03 5.16
C ALA A 160 7.66 0.49 4.04
N ALA A 161 7.10 0.92 2.91
CA ALA A 161 7.86 1.44 1.79
C ALA A 161 8.67 2.69 2.18
N ALA A 162 8.04 3.66 2.86
CA ALA A 162 8.72 4.85 3.35
C ALA A 162 9.79 4.50 4.39
N HIS A 163 9.49 3.59 5.34
CA HIS A 163 10.45 3.13 6.36
C HIS A 163 11.67 2.45 5.76
N ILE A 164 11.48 1.58 4.77
CA ILE A 164 12.54 0.83 4.09
C ILE A 164 13.52 1.80 3.42
N ILE A 165 13.02 2.82 2.69
CA ILE A 165 13.86 3.82 2.04
C ILE A 165 14.54 4.71 3.07
N SER A 166 13.81 5.21 4.07
CA SER A 166 14.35 6.05 5.15
C SER A 166 15.49 5.38 5.92
N ASN A 167 15.53 4.06 5.93
CA ASN A 167 16.62 3.28 6.55
C ASN A 167 17.66 2.77 5.54
N ASN A 168 17.57 3.16 4.27
CA ASN A 168 18.51 2.79 3.20
C ASN A 168 18.66 1.27 3.03
N LEU A 169 17.56 0.52 3.18
CA LEU A 169 17.58 -0.94 3.03
C LEU A 169 17.65 -1.37 1.56
N ILE A 170 17.07 -0.57 0.66
CA ILE A 170 17.10 -0.76 -0.79
C ILE A 170 16.93 0.61 -1.48
N ASP A 171 17.40 0.74 -2.72
CA ASP A 171 17.25 1.95 -3.51
C ASP A 171 15.78 2.19 -3.90
N ALA A 172 15.33 3.44 -3.84
CA ALA A 172 13.95 3.83 -4.15
C ALA A 172 13.50 3.45 -5.57
N ASP A 173 14.44 3.40 -6.53
CA ASP A 173 14.16 3.03 -7.93
C ASP A 173 13.79 1.54 -8.09
N ARG A 174 14.03 0.74 -7.07
CA ARG A 174 13.75 -0.70 -7.04
C ARG A 174 12.48 -1.05 -6.27
N ILE A 175 11.75 -0.05 -5.77
CA ILE A 175 10.49 -0.27 -5.03
C ILE A 175 9.29 0.07 -5.92
N SER A 176 8.35 -0.86 -6.01
CA SER A 176 7.01 -0.65 -6.56
C SER A 176 5.97 -0.81 -5.45
N LEU A 177 5.27 0.28 -5.11
CA LEU A 177 4.19 0.31 -4.14
C LEU A 177 2.84 0.46 -4.84
N TYR A 178 1.96 -0.52 -4.67
CA TYR A 178 0.56 -0.47 -5.13
C TYR A 178 -0.37 -0.77 -3.96
N THR A 179 -1.22 0.16 -3.62
CA THR A 179 -2.21 -0.02 -2.55
C THR A 179 -3.63 0.05 -3.08
N PHE A 180 -4.57 -0.56 -2.39
CA PHE A 180 -5.99 -0.60 -2.76
C PHE A 180 -6.82 -0.13 -1.57
N GLY A 181 -7.65 0.89 -1.77
CA GLY A 181 -8.49 1.42 -0.70
C GLY A 181 -7.71 1.94 0.51
N GLN A 182 -6.54 2.52 0.29
CA GLN A 182 -5.66 3.02 1.35
C GLN A 182 -6.26 4.27 2.00
N PRO A 183 -6.39 4.32 3.35
CA PRO A 183 -6.75 5.55 4.07
C PRO A 183 -5.60 6.57 4.07
N ARG A 184 -5.90 7.83 4.48
CA ARG A 184 -4.86 8.83 4.77
C ARG A 184 -4.01 8.39 5.96
N ILE A 185 -2.70 8.51 5.86
CA ILE A 185 -1.76 7.93 6.84
C ILE A 185 -1.23 8.97 7.81
N GLY A 186 -0.91 10.16 7.31
CA GLY A 186 -0.22 11.19 8.08
C GLY A 186 -0.57 12.60 7.66
N ASP A 187 0.15 13.56 8.23
CA ASP A 187 -0.03 14.98 7.95
C ASP A 187 0.58 15.39 6.60
N GLN A 188 0.39 16.67 6.22
CA GLN A 188 0.92 17.24 4.98
C GLN A 188 2.44 17.01 4.85
N LYS A 189 3.19 17.21 5.94
CA LYS A 189 4.63 17.06 5.90
C LYS A 189 5.06 15.61 5.66
N TYR A 190 4.35 14.63 6.24
CA TYR A 190 4.58 13.23 5.94
C TYR A 190 4.26 12.89 4.48
N ALA A 191 3.14 13.39 3.96
CA ALA A 191 2.77 13.18 2.55
C ALA A 191 3.84 13.73 1.59
N ASP A 192 4.37 14.94 1.88
CA ASP A 192 5.46 15.53 1.09
C ASP A 192 6.73 14.68 1.14
N VAL A 193 7.14 14.23 2.33
CA VAL A 193 8.29 13.33 2.50
C VAL A 193 8.08 12.00 1.76
N HIS A 194 6.91 11.40 1.86
CA HIS A 194 6.58 10.17 1.15
C HIS A 194 6.70 10.33 -0.38
N ASP A 195 6.24 11.47 -0.92
CA ASP A 195 6.33 11.78 -2.34
C ASP A 195 7.77 12.00 -2.83
N GLU A 196 8.67 12.47 -1.94
CA GLU A 196 10.10 12.61 -2.22
C GLU A 196 10.84 11.27 -2.16
N LEU A 197 10.47 10.40 -1.22
CA LEU A 197 11.09 9.10 -1.01
C LEU A 197 10.73 8.10 -2.11
N LEU A 198 9.46 8.03 -2.52
CA LEU A 198 8.93 6.96 -3.37
C LEU A 198 8.68 7.45 -4.81
N ARG A 199 9.23 6.74 -5.79
CA ARG A 199 9.10 7.06 -7.20
C ARG A 199 7.98 6.30 -7.90
N GLU A 200 7.73 5.08 -7.50
CA GLU A 200 6.64 4.24 -8.00
C GLU A 200 5.71 3.90 -6.84
N ALA A 201 4.74 4.77 -6.57
CA ALA A 201 3.73 4.59 -5.53
C ALA A 201 2.36 4.98 -6.08
N PHE A 202 1.46 4.01 -6.16
CA PHE A 202 0.11 4.19 -6.70
C PHE A 202 -0.93 3.74 -5.69
N ARG A 203 -1.89 4.63 -5.41
CA ARG A 203 -3.09 4.36 -4.61
C ARG A 203 -4.25 4.07 -5.55
N VAL A 204 -4.65 2.81 -5.67
CA VAL A 204 -5.82 2.44 -6.49
C VAL A 204 -7.07 2.65 -5.66
N VAL A 205 -8.04 3.39 -6.22
CA VAL A 205 -9.30 3.76 -5.58
C VAL A 205 -10.47 3.37 -6.46
N HIS A 206 -11.45 2.71 -5.86
CA HIS A 206 -12.68 2.28 -6.50
C HIS A 206 -13.85 3.19 -6.11
N ASP A 207 -14.40 3.88 -7.08
CA ASP A 207 -15.60 4.72 -7.06
C ASP A 207 -15.77 5.49 -5.73
N LYS A 208 -16.76 5.17 -4.91
CA LYS A 208 -17.13 5.86 -3.68
C LYS A 208 -16.59 5.16 -2.42
N ASP A 209 -15.44 4.54 -2.51
CA ASP A 209 -14.78 3.88 -1.37
C ASP A 209 -14.70 4.80 -0.15
N VAL A 210 -15.41 4.44 0.92
CA VAL A 210 -15.50 5.26 2.14
C VAL A 210 -14.18 5.37 2.90
N VAL A 211 -13.31 4.35 2.83
CA VAL A 211 -12.09 4.28 3.63
C VAL A 211 -11.02 5.25 3.14
N VAL A 212 -10.92 5.46 1.84
CA VAL A 212 -9.95 6.41 1.27
C VAL A 212 -10.22 7.85 1.71
N HIS A 213 -11.43 8.17 2.13
CA HIS A 213 -11.80 9.49 2.66
C HIS A 213 -11.51 9.65 4.16
N SER A 214 -10.97 8.62 4.80
CA SER A 214 -10.68 8.59 6.24
C SER A 214 -9.17 8.59 6.51
N PRO A 215 -8.68 9.24 7.57
CA PRO A 215 -9.37 10.26 8.35
C PRO A 215 -9.76 11.47 7.50
N PRO A 216 -10.78 12.24 7.91
CA PRO A 216 -11.20 13.41 7.13
C PRO A 216 -10.12 14.51 7.15
N PRO A 217 -10.02 15.38 6.11
CA PRO A 217 -8.96 16.39 6.01
C PRO A 217 -8.93 17.41 7.17
N PHE A 218 -10.07 17.67 7.84
CA PHE A 218 -10.10 18.58 8.99
C PHE A 218 -9.32 18.04 10.20
N GLU A 219 -8.97 16.75 10.24
CA GLU A 219 -8.06 16.15 11.22
C GLU A 219 -6.59 16.28 10.81
N GLN A 220 -6.31 17.06 9.77
CA GLN A 220 -4.97 17.31 9.25
C GLN A 220 -4.25 16.04 8.77
N TYR A 221 -4.98 15.19 8.08
CA TYR A 221 -4.45 14.06 7.33
C TYR A 221 -4.51 14.32 5.83
N VAL A 222 -3.48 13.90 5.11
CA VAL A 222 -3.31 14.11 3.68
C VAL A 222 -2.80 12.84 3.02
N HIS A 223 -3.30 12.53 1.83
CA HIS A 223 -2.76 11.46 1.00
C HIS A 223 -1.44 11.87 0.34
N HIS A 224 -0.56 10.90 0.09
CA HIS A 224 0.52 11.05 -0.87
C HIS A 224 -0.01 11.04 -2.32
N LYS A 225 0.79 11.46 -3.28
CA LYS A 225 0.44 11.59 -4.72
C LYS A 225 0.09 10.27 -5.40
N TYR A 226 -0.41 10.41 -6.63
CA TYR A 226 -0.69 9.35 -7.61
C TYR A 226 -1.83 8.42 -7.19
N GLU A 227 -3.00 9.02 -7.09
CA GLU A 227 -4.25 8.27 -7.05
C GLU A 227 -4.59 7.74 -8.45
N VAL A 228 -4.91 6.46 -8.53
CA VAL A 228 -5.46 5.80 -9.73
C VAL A 228 -6.92 5.49 -9.47
N PHE A 229 -7.77 6.33 -10.01
CA PHE A 229 -9.18 6.36 -9.69
C PHE A 229 -10.04 5.73 -10.78
N TYR A 230 -10.86 4.76 -10.39
CA TYR A 230 -11.86 4.11 -11.22
C TYR A 230 -13.26 4.52 -10.73
N ASP A 231 -13.99 5.33 -11.50
CA ASP A 231 -15.38 5.71 -11.26
C ASP A 231 -16.37 4.76 -11.97
N ASN A 232 -16.08 3.47 -11.94
CA ASN A 232 -16.79 2.41 -12.63
C ASN A 232 -16.56 1.06 -11.95
N ALA A 233 -17.06 -0.03 -12.53
CA ALA A 233 -16.95 -1.38 -11.95
C ALA A 233 -15.56 -2.02 -12.06
N MET A 234 -14.53 -1.30 -12.52
CA MET A 234 -13.15 -1.79 -12.69
C MET A 234 -13.07 -3.04 -13.59
N GLY A 235 -13.88 -3.12 -14.62
CA GLY A 235 -13.81 -4.18 -15.65
C GLY A 235 -12.48 -4.13 -16.40
N GLU A 236 -12.16 -5.21 -17.11
CA GLU A 236 -10.97 -5.23 -17.96
C GLU A 236 -11.13 -4.23 -19.11
N GLY A 237 -10.17 -3.30 -19.25
CA GLY A 237 -10.20 -2.22 -20.24
C GLY A 237 -11.06 -1.02 -19.84
N ASP A 238 -11.65 -1.01 -18.64
CA ASP A 238 -12.36 0.16 -18.14
C ASP A 238 -11.40 1.34 -17.96
N HIS A 239 -11.94 2.55 -18.15
CA HIS A 239 -11.18 3.78 -18.01
C HIS A 239 -10.84 4.05 -16.54
N TYR A 240 -9.65 4.60 -16.30
CA TYR A 240 -9.23 5.15 -15.01
C TYR A 240 -8.58 6.52 -15.21
N THR A 241 -8.55 7.32 -14.14
CA THR A 241 -7.88 8.61 -14.10
C THR A 241 -6.70 8.53 -13.14
N VAL A 242 -5.53 9.00 -13.56
CA VAL A 242 -4.36 9.15 -12.67
C VAL A 242 -4.27 10.61 -12.24
N CYS A 243 -4.46 10.85 -10.95
CA CYS A 243 -4.30 12.16 -10.34
C CYS A 243 -2.92 12.28 -9.68
N ALA A 244 -2.14 13.25 -10.14
CA ALA A 244 -0.76 13.45 -9.72
C ALA A 244 -0.62 14.32 -8.45
N GLU A 245 -1.70 14.94 -7.99
CA GLU A 245 -1.71 15.74 -6.77
C GLU A 245 -2.21 14.94 -5.58
N GLN A 246 -1.92 15.40 -4.36
CA GLN A 246 -2.22 14.70 -3.12
C GLN A 246 -3.71 14.56 -2.85
N GLU A 247 -4.48 15.65 -2.93
CA GLU A 247 -5.93 15.72 -2.71
C GLU A 247 -6.60 16.31 -3.97
N ASP A 248 -6.62 15.54 -5.06
CA ASP A 248 -7.11 16.04 -6.36
C ASP A 248 -8.60 15.76 -6.54
N LYS A 249 -9.38 16.84 -6.62
CA LYS A 249 -10.84 16.80 -6.86
C LYS A 249 -11.25 16.22 -8.22
N LYS A 250 -10.31 15.92 -9.10
CA LYS A 250 -10.60 15.19 -10.35
C LYS A 250 -10.72 13.68 -10.13
N CYS A 251 -10.22 13.18 -9.02
CA CYS A 251 -10.31 11.80 -8.59
C CYS A 251 -11.35 11.59 -7.49
N SER A 252 -11.12 10.71 -6.54
CA SER A 252 -12.11 10.34 -5.52
C SER A 252 -12.57 11.50 -4.64
N ASP A 253 -11.74 12.52 -4.40
CA ASP A 253 -12.10 13.72 -3.62
C ASP A 253 -13.21 14.60 -4.24
N LYS A 254 -13.69 14.24 -5.44
CA LYS A 254 -14.93 14.82 -5.97
C LYS A 254 -16.17 14.38 -5.19
N TYR A 255 -16.10 13.23 -4.50
CA TYR A 255 -17.18 12.70 -3.69
C TYR A 255 -17.06 13.19 -2.26
N VAL A 256 -18.08 13.95 -1.80
CA VAL A 256 -18.17 14.45 -0.41
C VAL A 256 -19.23 13.68 0.37
N PHE A 257 -20.19 13.08 -0.35
CA PHE A 257 -21.35 12.35 0.19
C PHE A 257 -21.54 11.04 -0.58
N GLU A 258 -22.37 10.15 -0.03
CA GLU A 258 -22.71 8.86 -0.65
C GLU A 258 -21.54 7.89 -0.75
N LEU A 259 -20.63 7.93 0.24
CA LEU A 259 -19.52 6.99 0.32
C LEU A 259 -20.02 5.58 0.69
N LEU A 260 -19.44 4.56 0.05
CA LEU A 260 -19.97 3.20 0.09
C LEU A 260 -18.91 2.20 0.57
N LEU A 261 -19.31 1.35 1.52
CA LEU A 261 -18.45 0.24 2.00
C LEU A 261 -18.28 -0.88 0.94
N PRO A 262 -19.28 -1.24 0.12
CA PRO A 262 -19.06 -2.20 -0.96
C PRO A 262 -17.93 -1.82 -1.93
N ASP A 263 -17.77 -0.54 -2.25
CA ASP A 263 -16.70 -0.08 -3.14
C ASP A 263 -15.32 -0.23 -2.47
N HIS A 264 -15.28 -0.20 -1.13
CA HIS A 264 -14.08 -0.52 -0.37
C HIS A 264 -13.72 -2.00 -0.39
N THR A 265 -14.70 -2.87 -0.30
CA THR A 265 -14.41 -4.32 -0.23
C THR A 265 -14.17 -4.95 -1.59
N HIS A 266 -14.56 -4.28 -2.68
CA HIS A 266 -14.49 -4.82 -4.05
C HIS A 266 -13.52 -4.03 -4.93
N TYR A 267 -12.51 -4.72 -5.43
CA TYR A 267 -11.54 -4.20 -6.39
C TYR A 267 -11.41 -5.18 -7.56
N TYR A 268 -11.49 -4.68 -8.79
CA TYR A 268 -11.43 -5.48 -10.01
C TYR A 268 -12.46 -6.64 -10.04
N GLY A 269 -13.67 -6.38 -9.51
CA GLY A 269 -14.74 -7.36 -9.45
C GLY A 269 -14.53 -8.49 -8.44
N LYS A 270 -13.58 -8.33 -7.50
CA LYS A 270 -13.28 -9.29 -6.43
C LYS A 270 -13.59 -8.70 -5.06
N ASP A 271 -14.31 -9.42 -4.19
CA ASP A 271 -14.24 -9.17 -2.76
C ASP A 271 -12.84 -9.55 -2.30
N VAL A 272 -12.02 -8.55 -1.96
CA VAL A 272 -10.57 -8.73 -1.75
C VAL A 272 -10.27 -9.76 -0.68
N ALA A 273 -10.95 -9.67 0.46
CA ALA A 273 -10.70 -10.57 1.58
C ALA A 273 -11.20 -12.00 1.30
N GLU A 274 -12.37 -12.13 0.71
CA GLU A 274 -12.92 -13.44 0.35
C GLU A 274 -12.11 -14.11 -0.75
N TYR A 275 -11.72 -13.37 -1.77
CA TYR A 275 -10.86 -13.82 -2.85
C TYR A 275 -9.54 -14.40 -2.31
N GLY A 276 -8.88 -13.69 -1.38
CA GLY A 276 -7.66 -14.18 -0.73
C GLY A 276 -7.88 -15.45 0.09
N ARG A 277 -8.94 -15.50 0.93
CA ARG A 277 -9.28 -16.69 1.73
C ARG A 277 -9.58 -17.91 0.88
N LYS A 278 -10.06 -17.73 -0.35
CA LYS A 278 -10.32 -18.79 -1.33
C LYS A 278 -9.08 -19.18 -2.16
N GLY A 279 -7.90 -18.65 -1.85
CA GLY A 279 -6.68 -18.96 -2.58
C GLY A 279 -6.61 -18.30 -3.95
N CYS A 280 -7.26 -17.13 -4.11
CA CYS A 280 -7.27 -16.32 -5.32
C CYS A 280 -7.85 -17.06 -6.56
N LYS A 281 -8.95 -17.77 -6.34
CA LYS A 281 -9.66 -18.56 -7.36
C LYS A 281 -11.07 -18.03 -7.61
#